data_a1a2cc33473d4c5c1f4b7b173f09d0e7
#
_entry.id   a1a2cc33473d4c5c1f4b7b173f09d0e7
#
_cell.length_a   1.000
_cell.length_b   1.000
_cell.length_c   1.000
_cell.angle_alpha   90.00
_cell.angle_beta   90.00
_cell.angle_gamma   90.00
#
_symmetry.space_group_name_H-M   'P 1'
#
loop_
_entity.id
_entity.type
_entity.pdbx_description
1 polymer ?
#
loop_
_entity_poly.entity_id
_entity_poly.type
_entity_poly.pdbx_seq_one_letter_code
_entity_poly.pdbx_strand_id
1 'polypeptide(L)'
;MAREDFGKNKPRRKSFDKDRKPRKDSRKGFKKGSDKGYKKENRGSRKDFDKKPRRDFDRKPRRDSDSKRDFEKKPAREFDSKPRRFTSKPRKEREEINIKKLGINGEGIGYIKKKVIFVQNALPLEMVEVEIDKKTQTYMLGHVTAYKKPSSARKDPECDQYNQCMGCALKHMNYADQLVHKRELLKETLHKYTDLSVKDLDIKPVVGMKEPEHYRHIVAFPITYFSGKLCVGVYQRETKFLTLMDHCPLQTQKINSLLVKIEDILNANKCRDYNDKFKKGLRFLIIRQIGEEMQVAFVTGQDGISQTVTKEIAALDEVTALYYTVNTSRYQDFYEQGFKRIYGQTHAQYKDFKISVRSDMILNPEMDDEKTRQIVSLLEKKEDVLSMGCGSGIMELQLENKVVAIDDNKVSIHDATENAKRLELENKLFVAGHVNDQAAHHLKNHRYDALIINETVDGMTEDLLKSITLSGIKHLIIVSDNMSTLAKTLHQLEEMYDVNTIISLDKEPHTPRLEIIVDLKRK
;
A
#
# COMPACT_ATOMS: atom_id res chain seq x y z
N MET A 1 -7.15 -4.62 -0.16
CA MET A 1 -6.40 -3.43 0.33
C MET A 1 -5.40 -3.03 -0.73
N ALA A 2 -5.56 -1.92 -1.37
CA ALA A 2 -4.44 -1.34 -2.07
C ALA A 2 -3.42 -0.94 -0.99
N ARG A 3 -2.39 -1.75 -0.80
CA ARG A 3 -1.22 -1.34 -0.05
C ARG A 3 -0.44 -0.41 -0.95
N GLU A 4 -0.77 0.88 -0.93
CA GLU A 4 0.15 1.88 -1.43
C GLU A 4 1.41 1.78 -0.56
N ASP A 5 2.51 1.37 -1.18
CA ASP A 5 3.85 1.34 -0.58
C ASP A 5 4.29 2.75 -0.20
N PHE A 6 3.84 3.22 0.95
CA PHE A 6 4.45 4.37 1.61
C PHE A 6 5.78 3.90 2.22
N GLY A 7 6.86 4.25 1.54
CA GLY A 7 8.24 3.85 1.78
C GLY A 7 8.59 3.47 3.22
N LYS A 8 8.80 2.19 3.45
CA LYS A 8 9.45 1.69 4.67
C LYS A 8 10.92 2.10 4.63
N ASN A 9 11.28 3.14 5.37
CA ASN A 9 12.66 3.37 5.78
C ASN A 9 13.08 2.23 6.70
N LYS A 10 13.79 1.25 6.15
CA LYS A 10 14.44 0.19 6.93
C LYS A 10 15.52 0.80 7.82
N PRO A 11 15.62 0.42 9.10
CA PRO A 11 16.76 0.80 9.93
C PRO A 11 18.03 0.14 9.39
N ARG A 12 19.11 0.93 9.24
CA ARG A 12 20.44 0.47 8.86
C ARG A 12 20.90 -0.62 9.83
N ARG A 13 21.02 -1.85 9.36
CA ARG A 13 21.79 -2.91 10.06
C ARG A 13 23.26 -2.54 10.03
N LYS A 14 23.85 -2.36 11.20
CA LYS A 14 25.29 -2.33 11.40
C LYS A 14 25.84 -3.71 11.10
N SER A 15 26.81 -3.80 10.17
CA SER A 15 27.60 -4.98 9.92
C SER A 15 28.42 -5.32 11.16
N PHE A 16 28.30 -6.54 11.67
CA PHE A 16 29.26 -7.10 12.61
C PHE A 16 30.22 -8.00 11.85
N ASP A 17 31.50 -7.69 11.99
CA ASP A 17 32.64 -8.44 11.47
C ASP A 17 32.69 -9.85 12.04
N LYS A 18 32.89 -10.82 11.15
CA LYS A 18 33.30 -12.20 11.47
C LYS A 18 34.80 -12.20 11.64
N ASP A 19 35.26 -12.47 12.86
CA ASP A 19 36.47 -13.27 13.11
C ASP A 19 36.70 -13.40 14.61
N ARG A 20 36.40 -14.58 15.17
CA ARG A 20 37.11 -15.19 16.32
C ARG A 20 36.72 -16.67 16.49
N LYS A 21 37.76 -17.51 16.35
CA LYS A 21 37.71 -18.95 16.57
C LYS A 21 37.46 -19.36 18.04
N PRO A 22 36.98 -20.58 18.30
CA PRO A 22 36.58 -21.04 19.61
C PRO A 22 37.73 -21.53 20.48
N ARG A 23 37.63 -21.32 21.80
CA ARG A 23 38.42 -22.06 22.82
C ARG A 23 37.53 -22.96 23.63
N LYS A 24 38.01 -24.19 23.78
CA LYS A 24 37.44 -25.32 24.54
C LYS A 24 37.70 -25.21 26.04
N ASP A 25 36.91 -26.04 26.76
CA ASP A 25 37.07 -26.65 28.11
C ASP A 25 36.66 -25.76 29.30
N SER A 26 36.00 -26.27 30.32
CA SER A 26 35.82 -27.59 30.93
C SER A 26 34.75 -27.58 32.04
N ARG A 27 34.00 -28.66 32.11
CA ARG A 27 33.35 -29.40 33.22
C ARG A 27 33.26 -28.80 34.62
N LYS A 28 32.08 -28.97 35.20
CA LYS A 28 31.60 -29.57 36.47
C LYS A 28 30.42 -28.75 36.99
N GLY A 29 29.24 -29.23 37.27
CA GLY A 29 28.78 -30.40 37.94
C GLY A 29 28.11 -30.02 39.25
N PHE A 30 26.89 -30.48 39.47
CA PHE A 30 26.21 -30.70 40.77
C PHE A 30 24.99 -29.82 41.15
N LYS A 31 23.85 -30.47 41.06
CA LYS A 31 22.78 -30.79 42.04
C LYS A 31 21.82 -29.74 42.57
N LYS A 32 20.56 -30.05 42.31
CA LYS A 32 19.32 -30.15 43.13
C LYS A 32 19.20 -29.37 44.43
N GLY A 33 18.02 -28.78 44.61
CA GLY A 33 17.42 -28.40 45.91
C GLY A 33 16.28 -27.39 45.73
N SER A 34 15.13 -27.84 45.69
CA SER A 34 13.81 -27.68 46.30
C SER A 34 13.56 -26.46 47.16
N ASP A 35 12.44 -25.81 46.84
CA ASP A 35 11.32 -25.44 47.70
C ASP A 35 11.34 -24.23 48.64
N LYS A 36 10.15 -23.55 48.60
CA LYS A 36 9.49 -22.70 49.60
C LYS A 36 9.84 -21.20 49.70
N GLY A 37 9.05 -20.34 49.23
CA GLY A 37 7.92 -19.68 49.91
C GLY A 37 8.26 -18.52 50.87
N TYR A 38 7.43 -17.50 50.82
CA TYR A 38 7.11 -16.43 51.79
C TYR A 38 7.60 -14.98 51.58
N LYS A 39 6.59 -14.19 51.26
CA LYS A 39 6.19 -12.89 51.84
C LYS A 39 7.20 -11.77 52.17
N LYS A 40 6.84 -10.60 51.59
CA LYS A 40 6.73 -9.23 52.19
C LYS A 40 7.85 -8.72 53.10
N GLU A 41 8.41 -7.57 52.80
CA GLU A 41 8.10 -6.27 53.40
C GLU A 41 9.17 -5.20 53.08
N ASN A 42 8.66 -4.03 52.87
CA ASN A 42 9.15 -2.65 52.97
C ASN A 42 10.48 -2.33 53.65
N ARG A 43 11.06 -1.26 53.10
CA ARG A 43 11.80 -0.09 53.64
C ARG A 43 13.20 0.07 53.08
N GLY A 44 13.39 1.03 52.26
CA GLY A 44 13.95 2.33 52.56
C GLY A 44 15.45 2.39 52.68
N SER A 45 16.12 3.05 51.76
CA SER A 45 17.06 4.10 52.10
C SER A 45 17.70 4.74 50.88
N ARG A 46 17.74 6.03 50.93
CA ARG A 46 18.45 6.96 50.02
C ARG A 46 19.94 6.67 50.05
N LYS A 47 20.60 6.79 48.91
CA LYS A 47 22.00 7.28 48.85
C LYS A 47 22.17 8.17 47.63
N ASP A 48 22.56 9.37 47.93
CA ASP A 48 23.01 10.45 47.06
C ASP A 48 24.22 10.01 46.23
N PHE A 49 24.29 10.44 44.98
CA PHE A 49 25.56 10.65 44.30
C PHE A 49 25.51 11.86 43.37
N ASP A 50 26.20 12.85 43.81
CA ASP A 50 26.97 13.92 43.15
C ASP A 50 26.45 14.61 41.89
N LYS A 51 26.08 15.87 42.16
CA LYS A 51 25.97 17.00 41.23
C LYS A 51 27.34 17.48 40.79
N LYS A 52 27.63 17.58 39.51
CA LYS A 52 28.67 18.47 38.98
C LYS A 52 28.09 19.85 38.66
N PRO A 53 28.87 20.94 38.87
CA PRO A 53 28.36 22.32 38.95
C PRO A 53 28.07 22.91 37.55
N ARG A 54 26.99 23.68 37.49
CA ARG A 54 26.67 24.59 36.40
C ARG A 54 27.55 25.83 36.49
N ARG A 55 28.14 26.25 35.37
CA ARG A 55 28.80 27.57 35.24
C ARG A 55 27.73 28.64 35.10
N ASP A 56 27.72 29.57 36.06
CA ASP A 56 26.94 30.79 36.01
C ASP A 56 27.55 31.74 34.96
N PHE A 57 26.70 32.31 34.12
CA PHE A 57 27.03 33.46 33.30
C PHE A 57 26.41 34.69 33.97
N ASP A 58 27.29 35.54 34.51
CA ASP A 58 27.02 36.83 35.14
C ASP A 58 26.15 37.74 34.26
N ARG A 59 25.03 38.18 34.81
CA ARG A 59 24.26 39.33 34.34
C ARG A 59 24.78 40.59 35.03
N LYS A 60 25.37 41.51 34.27
CA LYS A 60 25.63 42.88 34.70
C LYS A 60 24.36 43.74 34.62
N PRO A 61 24.15 44.68 35.57
CA PRO A 61 22.93 45.46 35.64
C PRO A 61 22.90 46.62 34.63
N ARG A 62 21.68 46.95 34.19
CA ARG A 62 21.39 48.14 33.37
C ARG A 62 21.59 49.40 34.22
N ARG A 63 22.37 50.33 33.68
CA ARG A 63 22.40 51.74 34.14
C ARG A 63 21.57 52.57 33.16
N ASP A 64 20.55 53.21 33.69
CA ASP A 64 19.86 54.33 33.02
C ASP A 64 20.81 55.52 32.98
N SER A 65 20.94 56.13 31.81
CA SER A 65 21.39 57.53 31.71
C SER A 65 20.88 58.12 30.40
N ASP A 66 19.95 59.04 30.55
CA ASP A 66 19.59 60.00 29.53
C ASP A 66 20.80 60.77 29.04
N SER A 67 21.06 60.76 27.73
CA SER A 67 21.75 61.92 27.10
C SER A 67 21.43 61.95 25.61
N LYS A 68 20.77 63.02 25.24
CA LYS A 68 20.59 63.47 23.88
C LYS A 68 21.93 63.54 23.16
N ARG A 69 22.06 62.89 22.01
CA ARG A 69 23.15 63.11 21.05
C ARG A 69 22.58 63.29 19.64
N ASP A 70 23.01 64.37 19.06
CA ASP A 70 22.68 64.90 17.73
C ASP A 70 22.94 63.84 16.61
N PHE A 71 22.02 63.77 15.68
CA PHE A 71 22.16 62.98 14.48
C PHE A 71 23.00 63.74 13.45
N GLU A 72 24.30 63.46 13.40
CA GLU A 72 25.11 63.78 12.22
C GLU A 72 24.82 62.78 11.11
N LYS A 73 24.35 63.30 9.99
CA LYS A 73 24.13 62.57 8.74
C LYS A 73 25.48 62.10 8.16
N LYS A 74 25.76 60.82 8.22
CA LYS A 74 26.85 60.21 7.40
C LYS A 74 26.45 60.20 5.92
N PRO A 75 27.37 60.47 4.97
CA PRO A 75 27.04 60.51 3.56
C PRO A 75 26.67 59.12 3.04
N ALA A 76 25.72 59.12 2.08
CA ALA A 76 25.24 57.93 1.38
C ALA A 76 26.41 57.23 0.68
N ARG A 77 26.59 55.94 1.00
CA ARG A 77 27.48 55.06 0.20
C ARG A 77 26.85 54.86 -1.16
N GLU A 78 27.55 55.26 -2.21
CA GLU A 78 27.20 54.91 -3.59
C GLU A 78 27.07 53.39 -3.72
N PHE A 79 25.87 52.96 -4.08
CA PHE A 79 25.63 51.59 -4.49
C PHE A 79 26.24 51.38 -5.88
N ASP A 80 27.40 50.76 -5.90
CA ASP A 80 28.02 50.28 -7.15
C ASP A 80 27.10 49.20 -7.75
N SER A 81 26.25 49.59 -8.67
CA SER A 81 25.31 48.77 -9.41
C SER A 81 26.03 47.98 -10.50
N LYS A 82 26.85 47.01 -10.10
CA LYS A 82 27.26 45.97 -11.04
C LYS A 82 26.06 45.07 -11.29
N PRO A 83 25.61 44.88 -12.54
CA PRO A 83 24.50 43.97 -12.82
C PRO A 83 24.89 42.56 -12.34
N ARG A 84 24.11 42.01 -11.39
CA ARG A 84 24.20 40.58 -11.04
C ARG A 84 24.00 39.83 -12.35
N ARG A 85 25.08 39.22 -12.86
CA ARG A 85 24.99 38.22 -13.92
C ARG A 85 24.02 37.13 -13.39
N PHE A 86 22.81 37.12 -13.99
CA PHE A 86 21.94 35.95 -13.89
C PHE A 86 22.74 34.79 -14.50
N THR A 87 23.33 33.97 -13.67
CA THR A 87 23.82 32.68 -14.10
C THR A 87 22.60 31.91 -14.54
N SER A 88 22.41 31.79 -15.84
CA SER A 88 21.39 30.91 -16.40
C SER A 88 21.56 29.53 -15.76
N LYS A 89 20.49 28.98 -15.16
CA LYS A 89 20.51 27.59 -14.70
C LYS A 89 21.09 26.74 -15.83
N PRO A 90 21.98 25.79 -15.53
CA PRO A 90 22.56 24.95 -16.57
C PRO A 90 21.41 24.33 -17.39
N ARG A 91 21.49 24.49 -18.71
CA ARG A 91 20.50 23.96 -19.65
C ARG A 91 20.43 22.46 -19.41
N LYS A 92 19.29 21.93 -18.99
CA LYS A 92 19.11 20.50 -18.77
C LYS A 92 19.36 19.76 -20.09
N GLU A 93 20.04 18.63 -19.98
CA GLU A 93 20.42 17.82 -21.14
C GLU A 93 19.17 17.17 -21.75
N ARG A 94 19.00 17.33 -23.05
CA ARG A 94 17.90 16.75 -23.83
C ARG A 94 18.47 15.80 -24.86
N GLU A 95 17.80 14.68 -25.03
CA GLU A 95 18.16 13.61 -25.96
C GLU A 95 16.91 13.09 -26.69
N GLU A 96 17.06 12.76 -27.96
CA GLU A 96 16.03 12.09 -28.73
C GLU A 96 16.25 10.58 -28.66
N ILE A 97 15.23 9.83 -28.23
CA ILE A 97 15.33 8.40 -28.00
C ILE A 97 14.10 7.65 -28.50
N ASN A 98 14.31 6.37 -28.86
CA ASN A 98 13.25 5.41 -29.11
C ASN A 98 12.89 4.65 -27.84
N ILE A 99 11.63 4.59 -27.50
CA ILE A 99 11.11 3.77 -26.40
C ILE A 99 10.92 2.35 -26.88
N LYS A 100 11.55 1.39 -26.20
CA LYS A 100 11.58 -0.01 -26.58
C LYS A 100 10.47 -0.83 -25.94
N LYS A 101 10.17 -0.57 -24.66
CA LYS A 101 9.16 -1.31 -23.89
C LYS A 101 8.71 -0.52 -22.67
N LEU A 102 7.68 -1.02 -21.95
CA LEU A 102 7.30 -0.50 -20.64
C LEU A 102 8.12 -1.13 -19.52
N GLY A 103 8.36 -0.35 -18.48
CA GLY A 103 8.86 -0.81 -17.20
C GLY A 103 7.74 -1.29 -16.28
N ILE A 104 8.14 -1.89 -15.15
CA ILE A 104 7.22 -2.48 -14.16
C ILE A 104 6.31 -1.44 -13.48
N ASN A 105 6.69 -0.16 -13.51
CA ASN A 105 5.87 0.92 -12.95
C ASN A 105 5.13 1.72 -14.05
N GLY A 106 5.13 1.26 -15.30
CA GLY A 106 4.47 1.90 -16.42
C GLY A 106 5.30 2.99 -17.14
N GLU A 107 6.57 3.21 -16.75
CA GLU A 107 7.48 4.09 -17.45
C GLU A 107 7.97 3.48 -18.78
N GLY A 108 8.20 4.30 -19.81
CA GLY A 108 8.86 3.86 -21.04
C GLY A 108 10.35 3.61 -20.80
N ILE A 109 10.89 2.53 -21.37
CA ILE A 109 12.31 2.18 -21.31
C ILE A 109 12.97 2.44 -22.65
N GLY A 110 14.01 3.29 -22.65
CA GLY A 110 14.89 3.54 -23.77
C GLY A 110 16.37 3.46 -23.37
N TYR A 111 17.25 3.82 -24.29
CA TYR A 111 18.70 3.76 -24.06
C TYR A 111 19.41 4.99 -24.62
N ILE A 112 20.33 5.56 -23.83
CA ILE A 112 21.26 6.61 -24.26
C ILE A 112 22.67 6.06 -24.06
N LYS A 113 23.46 5.93 -25.15
CA LYS A 113 24.84 5.41 -25.10
C LYS A 113 24.96 4.09 -24.31
N LYS A 114 24.06 3.13 -24.59
CA LYS A 114 23.96 1.80 -23.93
C LYS A 114 23.47 1.83 -22.46
N LYS A 115 23.19 2.99 -21.89
CA LYS A 115 22.66 3.12 -20.54
C LYS A 115 21.15 3.23 -20.58
N VAL A 116 20.47 2.47 -19.71
CA VAL A 116 19.01 2.50 -19.62
C VAL A 116 18.52 3.85 -19.10
N ILE A 117 17.44 4.34 -19.71
CA ILE A 117 16.68 5.49 -19.22
C ILE A 117 15.23 5.09 -19.05
N PHE A 118 14.65 5.43 -17.89
CA PHE A 118 13.22 5.32 -17.59
C PHE A 118 12.58 6.68 -17.83
N VAL A 119 11.55 6.71 -18.65
CA VAL A 119 10.90 7.93 -19.13
C VAL A 119 9.44 7.91 -18.76
N GLN A 120 9.02 8.85 -17.94
CA GLN A 120 7.62 8.99 -17.57
C GLN A 120 6.78 9.43 -18.78
N ASN A 121 5.54 8.92 -18.85
CA ASN A 121 4.57 9.22 -19.89
C ASN A 121 5.00 8.86 -21.33
N ALA A 122 5.94 7.92 -21.49
CA ALA A 122 6.38 7.44 -22.79
C ALA A 122 5.90 6.01 -23.04
N LEU A 123 5.48 5.72 -24.27
CA LEU A 123 4.95 4.42 -24.69
C LEU A 123 5.93 3.70 -25.63
N PRO A 124 5.89 2.37 -25.69
CA PRO A 124 6.65 1.59 -26.66
C PRO A 124 6.41 2.07 -28.10
N LEU A 125 7.44 1.96 -28.94
CA LEU A 125 7.46 2.39 -30.34
C LEU A 125 7.40 3.91 -30.56
N GLU A 126 7.42 4.71 -29.51
CA GLU A 126 7.53 6.17 -29.64
C GLU A 126 8.96 6.63 -29.87
N MET A 127 9.11 7.69 -30.65
CA MET A 127 10.31 8.52 -30.70
C MET A 127 10.01 9.83 -29.95
N VAL A 128 10.75 10.07 -28.88
CA VAL A 128 10.50 11.19 -27.94
C VAL A 128 11.77 12.00 -27.69
N GLU A 129 11.60 13.31 -27.51
CA GLU A 129 12.62 14.16 -26.93
C GLU A 129 12.45 14.12 -25.40
N VAL A 130 13.52 13.78 -24.69
CA VAL A 130 13.52 13.57 -23.25
C VAL A 130 14.47 14.53 -22.57
N GLU A 131 14.00 15.20 -21.53
CA GLU A 131 14.85 15.93 -20.59
C GLU A 131 15.28 14.99 -19.46
N ILE A 132 16.59 14.97 -19.16
CA ILE A 132 17.15 14.07 -18.13
C ILE A 132 17.05 14.75 -16.78
N ASP A 133 16.26 14.14 -15.88
CA ASP A 133 16.05 14.62 -14.51
C ASP A 133 17.14 14.14 -13.55
N LYS A 134 17.59 12.89 -13.73
CA LYS A 134 18.59 12.26 -12.84
C LYS A 134 19.47 11.28 -13.59
N LYS A 135 20.77 11.34 -13.32
CA LYS A 135 21.76 10.34 -13.75
C LYS A 135 22.32 9.60 -12.54
N THR A 136 22.29 8.28 -12.57
CA THR A 136 22.97 7.41 -11.59
C THR A 136 24.11 6.65 -12.28
N GLN A 137 24.80 5.78 -11.60
CA GLN A 137 25.81 4.92 -12.23
C GLN A 137 25.22 3.91 -13.20
N THR A 138 24.05 3.36 -12.89
CA THR A 138 23.41 2.24 -13.61
C THR A 138 22.28 2.65 -14.54
N TYR A 139 21.52 3.71 -14.23
CA TYR A 139 20.36 4.15 -15.00
C TYR A 139 20.21 5.67 -15.01
N MET A 140 19.30 6.15 -15.84
CA MET A 140 18.84 7.54 -15.90
C MET A 140 17.33 7.61 -15.69
N LEU A 141 16.84 8.74 -15.20
CA LEU A 141 15.42 9.11 -15.15
C LEU A 141 15.21 10.35 -15.99
N GLY A 142 14.10 10.41 -16.69
CA GLY A 142 13.73 11.57 -17.49
C GLY A 142 12.21 11.61 -17.76
N HIS A 143 11.79 12.69 -18.35
CA HIS A 143 10.41 12.90 -18.79
C HIS A 143 10.36 13.41 -20.23
N VAL A 144 9.25 13.18 -20.90
CA VAL A 144 9.04 13.60 -22.28
C VAL A 144 8.85 15.13 -22.35
N THR A 145 9.59 15.76 -23.24
CA THR A 145 9.40 17.20 -23.59
C THR A 145 8.71 17.39 -24.93
N ALA A 146 8.85 16.42 -25.85
CA ALA A 146 8.15 16.43 -27.14
C ALA A 146 8.00 15.00 -27.70
N TYR A 147 6.87 14.72 -28.31
CA TYR A 147 6.63 13.49 -29.07
C TYR A 147 6.95 13.76 -30.55
N LYS A 148 8.02 13.14 -31.06
CA LYS A 148 8.42 13.24 -32.48
C LYS A 148 7.62 12.25 -33.34
N LYS A 149 7.40 11.04 -32.82
CA LYS A 149 6.57 10.01 -33.43
C LYS A 149 5.78 9.32 -32.32
N PRO A 150 4.52 9.68 -32.10
CA PRO A 150 3.67 9.03 -31.10
C PRO A 150 3.31 7.60 -31.52
N SER A 151 3.02 6.75 -30.53
CA SER A 151 2.46 5.42 -30.73
C SER A 151 0.99 5.49 -31.14
N SER A 152 0.51 4.54 -31.95
CA SER A 152 -0.92 4.37 -32.23
C SER A 152 -1.75 4.02 -31.00
N ALA A 153 -1.11 3.46 -29.96
CA ALA A 153 -1.74 3.13 -28.69
C ALA A 153 -1.97 4.38 -27.80
N ARG A 154 -1.38 5.53 -28.16
CA ARG A 154 -1.50 6.75 -27.36
C ARG A 154 -2.88 7.39 -27.48
N LYS A 155 -3.44 7.76 -26.33
CA LYS A 155 -4.61 8.64 -26.23
C LYS A 155 -4.37 9.78 -25.24
N ASP A 156 -5.17 10.84 -25.33
CA ASP A 156 -5.17 11.88 -24.32
C ASP A 156 -5.86 11.36 -23.05
N PRO A 157 -5.22 11.48 -21.88
CA PRO A 157 -5.83 11.04 -20.63
C PRO A 157 -6.98 11.97 -20.23
N GLU A 158 -8.17 11.42 -20.04
CA GLU A 158 -9.35 12.15 -19.56
C GLU A 158 -9.27 12.37 -18.05
N CYS A 159 -8.38 13.25 -17.60
CA CYS A 159 -8.19 13.59 -16.19
C CYS A 159 -7.35 14.88 -16.06
N ASP A 160 -7.93 15.92 -15.49
CA ASP A 160 -7.25 17.21 -15.30
C ASP A 160 -6.03 17.13 -14.40
N GLN A 161 -6.01 16.17 -13.48
CA GLN A 161 -4.92 15.93 -12.53
C GLN A 161 -3.85 14.95 -13.04
N TYR A 162 -3.99 14.42 -14.27
CA TYR A 162 -3.14 13.34 -14.78
C TYR A 162 -1.64 13.61 -14.61
N ASN A 163 -1.19 14.80 -15.01
CA ASN A 163 0.23 15.17 -14.98
C ASN A 163 0.79 15.41 -13.57
N GLN A 164 -0.06 15.55 -12.56
CA GLN A 164 0.34 15.83 -11.18
C GLN A 164 0.11 14.64 -10.25
N CYS A 165 -1.01 13.93 -10.41
CA CYS A 165 -1.43 12.84 -9.53
C CYS A 165 -0.55 11.60 -9.66
N MET A 166 -0.09 11.27 -10.88
CA MET A 166 0.70 10.07 -11.20
C MET A 166 0.10 8.74 -10.72
N GLY A 167 -1.17 8.73 -10.32
CA GLY A 167 -1.87 7.50 -9.88
C GLY A 167 -2.21 6.55 -11.03
N CYS A 168 -2.30 7.07 -12.26
CA CYS A 168 -2.71 6.35 -13.46
C CYS A 168 -1.56 6.28 -14.47
N ALA A 169 -0.52 5.53 -14.18
CA ALA A 169 0.69 5.48 -15.02
C ALA A 169 0.45 5.08 -16.50
N LEU A 170 -0.69 4.44 -16.82
CA LEU A 170 -1.02 3.97 -18.16
C LEU A 170 -2.26 4.65 -18.80
N LYS A 171 -2.90 5.66 -18.16
CA LYS A 171 -4.14 6.26 -18.68
C LYS A 171 -3.95 6.95 -20.04
N HIS A 172 -2.73 7.28 -20.41
CA HIS A 172 -2.36 7.83 -21.72
C HIS A 172 -2.22 6.77 -22.83
N MET A 173 -2.60 5.51 -22.54
CA MET A 173 -2.62 4.38 -23.46
C MET A 173 -4.05 3.84 -23.60
N ASN A 174 -4.44 3.41 -24.80
CA ASN A 174 -5.72 2.71 -25.03
C ASN A 174 -5.84 1.50 -24.14
N TYR A 175 -7.01 1.23 -23.60
CA TYR A 175 -7.19 0.18 -22.59
C TYR A 175 -6.84 -1.22 -23.12
N ALA A 176 -7.25 -1.55 -24.35
CA ALA A 176 -6.88 -2.83 -24.97
C ALA A 176 -5.35 -3.03 -25.05
N ASP A 177 -4.62 -1.96 -25.39
CA ASP A 177 -3.16 -2.01 -25.45
C ASP A 177 -2.53 -2.15 -24.05
N GLN A 178 -3.16 -1.56 -23.00
CA GLN A 178 -2.71 -1.77 -21.62
C GLN A 178 -2.74 -3.26 -21.24
N LEU A 179 -3.83 -3.99 -21.58
CA LEU A 179 -3.97 -5.42 -21.26
C LEU A 179 -2.90 -6.25 -21.97
N VAL A 180 -2.62 -5.95 -23.24
CA VAL A 180 -1.55 -6.60 -24.01
C VAL A 180 -0.18 -6.36 -23.35
N HIS A 181 0.14 -5.11 -23.03
CA HIS A 181 1.43 -4.77 -22.40
C HIS A 181 1.59 -5.37 -21.01
N LYS A 182 0.55 -5.41 -20.21
CA LYS A 182 0.57 -6.07 -18.89
C LYS A 182 0.87 -7.57 -19.01
N ARG A 183 0.28 -8.25 -20.00
CA ARG A 183 0.58 -9.65 -20.28
C ARG A 183 2.04 -9.87 -20.70
N GLU A 184 2.57 -9.04 -21.59
CA GLU A 184 3.97 -9.13 -22.00
C GLU A 184 4.94 -8.84 -20.84
N LEU A 185 4.61 -7.90 -19.96
CA LEU A 185 5.39 -7.62 -18.74
C LEU A 185 5.43 -8.83 -17.80
N LEU A 186 4.31 -9.55 -17.65
CA LEU A 186 4.27 -10.79 -16.89
C LEU A 186 5.18 -11.86 -17.52
N LYS A 187 5.09 -12.08 -18.84
CA LYS A 187 5.96 -13.03 -19.56
C LYS A 187 7.45 -12.70 -19.40
N GLU A 188 7.82 -11.42 -19.54
CA GLU A 188 9.20 -10.98 -19.33
C GLU A 188 9.67 -11.24 -17.89
N THR A 189 8.78 -11.04 -16.91
CA THR A 189 9.10 -11.24 -15.49
C THR A 189 9.31 -12.73 -15.19
N LEU A 190 8.44 -13.60 -15.69
CA LEU A 190 8.60 -15.06 -15.59
C LEU A 190 9.91 -15.52 -16.24
N HIS A 191 10.17 -15.10 -17.48
CA HIS A 191 11.41 -15.46 -18.19
C HIS A 191 12.68 -15.02 -17.45
N LYS A 192 12.61 -13.93 -16.71
CA LYS A 192 13.77 -13.38 -15.95
C LYS A 192 14.04 -14.11 -14.66
N TYR A 193 13.02 -14.62 -13.98
CA TYR A 193 13.14 -15.10 -12.59
C TYR A 193 12.81 -16.58 -12.39
N THR A 194 12.46 -17.31 -13.45
CA THR A 194 12.22 -18.76 -13.42
C THR A 194 12.99 -19.44 -14.54
N ASP A 195 13.17 -20.75 -14.43
CA ASP A 195 13.73 -21.60 -15.50
C ASP A 195 12.64 -22.18 -16.41
N LEU A 196 11.37 -21.77 -16.21
CA LEU A 196 10.22 -22.20 -16.99
C LEU A 196 10.31 -21.73 -18.45
N SER A 197 9.98 -22.60 -19.39
CA SER A 197 9.82 -22.24 -20.80
C SER A 197 8.54 -21.43 -20.99
N VAL A 198 8.62 -20.11 -20.90
CA VAL A 198 7.46 -19.19 -20.97
C VAL A 198 6.64 -19.37 -22.26
N LYS A 199 7.24 -19.89 -23.34
CA LYS A 199 6.55 -20.15 -24.61
C LYS A 199 5.57 -21.33 -24.52
N ASP A 200 5.86 -22.27 -23.63
CA ASP A 200 5.07 -23.49 -23.44
C ASP A 200 4.01 -23.33 -22.34
N LEU A 201 4.04 -22.22 -21.60
CA LEU A 201 3.04 -21.91 -20.57
C LEU A 201 1.73 -21.44 -21.18
N ASP A 202 0.62 -21.96 -20.67
CA ASP A 202 -0.73 -21.48 -20.99
C ASP A 202 -1.05 -20.18 -20.24
N ILE A 203 -0.50 -19.07 -20.73
CA ILE A 203 -0.76 -17.73 -20.18
C ILE A 203 -1.96 -17.15 -20.93
N LYS A 204 -3.11 -17.06 -20.25
CA LYS A 204 -4.35 -16.53 -20.85
C LYS A 204 -4.22 -15.02 -21.16
N PRO A 205 -5.04 -14.49 -22.09
CA PRO A 205 -5.22 -13.06 -22.22
C PRO A 205 -5.63 -12.44 -20.87
N VAL A 206 -5.19 -11.21 -20.60
CA VAL A 206 -5.59 -10.51 -19.37
C VAL A 206 -7.09 -10.25 -19.42
N VAL A 207 -7.79 -10.65 -18.37
CA VAL A 207 -9.21 -10.34 -18.20
C VAL A 207 -9.30 -8.89 -17.74
N GLY A 208 -9.85 -8.03 -18.60
CA GLY A 208 -10.06 -6.62 -18.33
C GLY A 208 -11.51 -6.32 -17.95
N MET A 209 -11.74 -5.10 -17.50
CA MET A 209 -13.07 -4.56 -17.24
C MET A 209 -13.72 -4.09 -18.53
N LYS A 210 -15.04 -4.18 -18.60
CA LYS A 210 -15.81 -3.58 -19.70
C LYS A 210 -15.74 -2.05 -19.63
N GLU A 211 -15.90 -1.51 -18.42
CA GLU A 211 -15.80 -0.08 -18.12
C GLU A 211 -14.62 0.12 -17.13
N PRO A 212 -13.43 0.52 -17.62
CA PRO A 212 -12.21 0.57 -16.78
C PRO A 212 -12.13 1.82 -15.89
N GLU A 213 -13.23 2.50 -15.67
CA GLU A 213 -13.40 3.66 -14.79
C GLU A 213 -14.43 3.38 -13.70
N HIS A 214 -14.52 4.25 -12.71
CA HIS A 214 -15.49 4.18 -11.62
C HIS A 214 -15.49 2.88 -10.80
N TYR A 215 -14.40 2.12 -10.85
CA TYR A 215 -14.27 0.82 -10.19
C TYR A 215 -13.78 0.91 -8.75
N ARG A 216 -13.19 2.06 -8.35
CA ARG A 216 -12.56 2.20 -7.04
C ARG A 216 -13.59 2.54 -5.97
N HIS A 217 -13.89 1.54 -5.14
CA HIS A 217 -14.89 1.62 -4.07
C HIS A 217 -14.32 2.08 -2.73
N ILE A 218 -13.00 2.34 -2.65
CA ILE A 218 -12.34 2.74 -1.42
C ILE A 218 -11.29 3.79 -1.71
N VAL A 219 -11.30 4.83 -0.86
CA VAL A 219 -10.33 5.92 -0.90
C VAL A 219 -9.88 6.29 0.50
N ALA A 220 -8.62 6.69 0.62
CA ALA A 220 -8.05 7.25 1.83
C ALA A 220 -7.21 8.48 1.45
N PHE A 221 -7.77 9.65 1.69
CA PHE A 221 -7.15 10.92 1.32
C PHE A 221 -6.50 11.61 2.50
N PRO A 222 -5.24 12.05 2.42
CA PRO A 222 -4.68 13.01 3.33
C PRO A 222 -5.46 14.33 3.23
N ILE A 223 -5.68 14.94 4.39
CA ILE A 223 -6.35 16.24 4.52
C ILE A 223 -5.27 17.31 4.70
N THR A 224 -5.37 18.41 3.97
CA THR A 224 -4.43 19.54 4.02
C THR A 224 -5.14 20.87 3.92
N TYR A 225 -4.50 21.92 4.47
CA TYR A 225 -4.98 23.29 4.34
C TYR A 225 -4.21 24.01 3.23
N PHE A 226 -4.91 24.40 2.18
CA PHE A 226 -4.32 25.05 1.02
C PHE A 226 -5.16 26.25 0.57
N SER A 227 -4.53 27.39 0.26
CA SER A 227 -5.18 28.63 -0.21
C SER A 227 -6.39 29.07 0.61
N GLY A 228 -6.35 28.91 1.94
CA GLY A 228 -7.44 29.34 2.82
C GLY A 228 -8.54 28.32 3.02
N LYS A 229 -8.48 27.17 2.39
CA LYS A 229 -9.44 26.07 2.48
C LYS A 229 -8.80 24.76 2.93
N LEU A 230 -9.58 23.93 3.61
CA LEU A 230 -9.24 22.55 3.84
C LEU A 230 -9.62 21.76 2.59
N CYS A 231 -8.68 20.94 2.09
CA CYS A 231 -8.82 20.14 0.90
C CYS A 231 -8.32 18.72 1.16
N VAL A 232 -8.76 17.78 0.35
CA VAL A 232 -8.18 16.44 0.28
C VAL A 232 -7.29 16.33 -0.97
N GLY A 233 -6.41 15.31 -0.98
CA GLY A 233 -5.55 15.09 -2.14
C GLY A 233 -4.86 13.75 -2.11
N VAL A 234 -3.94 13.54 -3.04
CA VAL A 234 -3.07 12.37 -3.08
C VAL A 234 -1.61 12.83 -3.08
N TYR A 235 -0.75 12.09 -2.39
CA TYR A 235 0.67 12.38 -2.44
C TYR A 235 1.23 12.09 -3.83
N GLN A 236 1.99 13.03 -4.36
CA GLN A 236 2.80 12.78 -5.55
C GLN A 236 3.90 11.77 -5.20
N ARG A 237 4.18 10.88 -6.13
CA ARG A 237 5.16 9.80 -5.91
C ARG A 237 6.51 10.36 -5.46
N GLU A 238 7.08 9.76 -4.42
CA GLU A 238 8.39 10.11 -3.85
C GLU A 238 8.51 11.56 -3.33
N THR A 239 7.41 12.28 -3.18
CA THR A 239 7.40 13.64 -2.66
C THR A 239 6.50 13.78 -1.44
N LYS A 240 6.55 14.96 -0.80
CA LYS A 240 5.60 15.37 0.25
C LYS A 240 4.52 16.32 -0.28
N PHE A 241 4.54 16.59 -1.58
CA PHE A 241 3.55 17.46 -2.20
C PHE A 241 2.26 16.69 -2.44
N LEU A 242 1.14 17.36 -2.24
CA LEU A 242 -0.18 16.84 -2.53
C LEU A 242 -0.66 17.40 -3.87
N THR A 243 -1.26 16.54 -4.69
CA THR A 243 -2.17 16.94 -5.75
C THR A 243 -3.55 16.98 -5.16
N LEU A 244 -4.22 18.12 -5.19
CA LEU A 244 -5.58 18.27 -4.68
C LEU A 244 -6.54 17.45 -5.55
N MET A 245 -7.56 16.87 -4.93
CA MET A 245 -8.43 15.91 -5.58
C MET A 245 -9.89 16.22 -5.24
N ASP A 246 -10.58 16.86 -6.14
CA ASP A 246 -12.02 17.10 -6.09
C ASP A 246 -12.81 16.09 -6.92
N HIS A 247 -12.17 15.50 -7.93
CA HIS A 247 -12.74 14.47 -8.79
C HIS A 247 -11.67 13.47 -9.26
N CYS A 248 -12.00 12.18 -9.24
CA CYS A 248 -11.15 11.13 -9.81
C CYS A 248 -11.99 10.17 -10.66
N PRO A 249 -11.67 10.00 -11.97
CA PRO A 249 -12.47 9.11 -12.84
C PRO A 249 -12.39 7.63 -12.45
N LEU A 250 -11.42 7.21 -11.64
CA LEU A 250 -11.37 5.83 -11.16
C LEU A 250 -12.33 5.56 -9.99
N GLN A 251 -12.70 6.59 -9.24
CA GLN A 251 -13.62 6.46 -8.10
C GLN A 251 -15.06 6.41 -8.59
N THR A 252 -15.91 5.73 -7.81
CA THR A 252 -17.33 5.77 -8.09
C THR A 252 -17.85 7.20 -8.04
N GLN A 253 -18.90 7.48 -8.81
CA GLN A 253 -19.52 8.81 -8.81
C GLN A 253 -20.07 9.19 -7.42
N LYS A 254 -20.57 8.20 -6.65
CA LYS A 254 -21.03 8.40 -5.27
C LYS A 254 -19.90 8.89 -4.36
N ILE A 255 -18.69 8.30 -4.46
CA ILE A 255 -17.53 8.74 -3.69
C ILE A 255 -17.13 10.16 -4.07
N ASN A 256 -17.06 10.48 -5.38
CA ASN A 256 -16.74 11.84 -5.84
C ASN A 256 -17.75 12.88 -5.33
N SER A 257 -19.04 12.60 -5.41
CA SER A 257 -20.09 13.51 -4.92
C SER A 257 -20.05 13.69 -3.40
N LEU A 258 -19.86 12.60 -2.65
CA LEU A 258 -19.79 12.65 -1.19
C LEU A 258 -18.53 13.41 -0.72
N LEU A 259 -17.42 13.27 -1.42
CA LEU A 259 -16.18 13.96 -1.12
C LEU A 259 -16.36 15.48 -1.09
N VAL A 260 -16.98 16.05 -2.13
CA VAL A 260 -17.26 17.49 -2.22
C VAL A 260 -18.15 17.94 -1.06
N LYS A 261 -19.24 17.23 -0.77
CA LYS A 261 -20.14 17.57 0.35
C LYS A 261 -19.41 17.55 1.70
N ILE A 262 -18.54 16.58 1.93
CA ILE A 262 -17.75 16.50 3.16
C ILE A 262 -16.75 17.67 3.24
N GLU A 263 -16.04 18.00 2.16
CA GLU A 263 -15.14 19.15 2.15
C GLU A 263 -15.87 20.47 2.46
N ASP A 264 -17.06 20.68 1.91
CA ASP A 264 -17.86 21.87 2.19
C ASP A 264 -18.25 21.95 3.67
N ILE A 265 -18.71 20.83 4.28
CA ILE A 265 -19.01 20.78 5.72
C ILE A 265 -17.77 21.09 6.57
N LEU A 266 -16.63 20.49 6.24
CA LEU A 266 -15.38 20.72 6.98
C LEU A 266 -14.93 22.18 6.91
N ASN A 267 -15.08 22.83 5.76
CA ASN A 267 -14.74 24.23 5.54
C ASN A 267 -15.72 25.18 6.24
N ALA A 268 -17.03 24.94 6.15
CA ALA A 268 -18.06 25.71 6.85
C ALA A 268 -17.83 25.72 8.36
N ASN A 269 -17.41 24.59 8.92
CA ASN A 269 -17.10 24.43 10.35
C ASN A 269 -15.65 24.84 10.69
N LYS A 270 -14.89 25.43 9.78
CA LYS A 270 -13.51 25.93 10.00
C LYS A 270 -12.58 24.86 10.58
N CYS A 271 -12.76 23.60 10.17
CA CYS A 271 -11.89 22.50 10.54
C CYS A 271 -10.44 22.79 10.14
N ARG A 272 -9.50 22.12 10.79
CA ARG A 272 -8.06 22.28 10.52
C ARG A 272 -7.45 20.93 10.16
N ASP A 273 -6.43 20.97 9.32
CA ASP A 273 -5.58 19.84 9.02
C ASP A 273 -4.70 19.45 10.21
N TYR A 274 -4.15 18.25 10.16
CA TYR A 274 -3.33 17.71 11.24
C TYR A 274 -2.02 18.47 11.41
N ASN A 275 -1.78 18.94 12.61
CA ASN A 275 -0.53 19.59 13.01
C ASN A 275 0.32 18.64 13.87
N ASP A 276 1.47 18.19 13.34
CA ASP A 276 2.35 17.22 14.02
C ASP A 276 2.94 17.74 15.33
N LYS A 277 3.13 19.06 15.48
CA LYS A 277 3.65 19.68 16.71
C LYS A 277 2.62 19.63 17.84
N PHE A 278 1.36 19.90 17.54
CA PHE A 278 0.27 19.96 18.52
C PHE A 278 -0.49 18.64 18.62
N LYS A 279 -0.27 17.70 17.68
CA LYS A 279 -0.98 16.42 17.59
C LYS A 279 -2.50 16.58 17.50
N LYS A 280 -2.97 17.59 16.79
CA LYS A 280 -4.38 17.98 16.65
C LYS A 280 -4.77 18.18 15.18
N GLY A 281 -6.07 18.09 14.89
CA GLY A 281 -6.65 18.30 13.57
C GLY A 281 -6.95 17.01 12.79
N LEU A 282 -7.50 17.17 11.59
CA LEU A 282 -7.89 16.06 10.71
C LEU A 282 -6.72 15.64 9.83
N ARG A 283 -6.45 14.34 9.76
CA ARG A 283 -5.27 13.81 9.09
C ARG A 283 -5.60 13.12 7.78
N PHE A 284 -6.61 12.22 7.79
CA PHE A 284 -7.10 11.51 6.62
C PHE A 284 -8.62 11.42 6.64
N LEU A 285 -9.19 11.40 5.46
CA LEU A 285 -10.58 11.04 5.18
C LEU A 285 -10.58 9.70 4.44
N ILE A 286 -11.31 8.73 4.97
CA ILE A 286 -11.50 7.41 4.35
C ILE A 286 -12.97 7.30 3.98
N ILE A 287 -13.26 6.99 2.72
CA ILE A 287 -14.61 6.70 2.24
C ILE A 287 -14.60 5.30 1.64
N ARG A 288 -15.59 4.48 2.03
CA ARG A 288 -15.80 3.12 1.54
C ARG A 288 -17.22 3.01 1.01
N GLN A 289 -17.34 2.60 -0.22
CA GLN A 289 -18.61 2.17 -0.79
C GLN A 289 -18.69 0.64 -0.73
N ILE A 290 -19.71 0.09 -0.06
CA ILE A 290 -19.95 -1.34 0.06
C ILE A 290 -21.38 -1.58 -0.42
N GLY A 291 -21.54 -2.14 -1.61
CA GLY A 291 -22.83 -2.14 -2.31
C GLY A 291 -23.38 -0.72 -2.47
N GLU A 292 -24.54 -0.46 -1.90
CA GLU A 292 -25.17 0.86 -1.90
C GLU A 292 -24.78 1.72 -0.69
N GLU A 293 -24.13 1.14 0.30
CA GLU A 293 -23.81 1.78 1.56
C GLU A 293 -22.47 2.56 1.51
N MET A 294 -22.45 3.74 2.14
CA MET A 294 -21.27 4.60 2.25
C MET A 294 -20.83 4.71 3.70
N GLN A 295 -19.65 4.18 4.00
CA GLN A 295 -19.00 4.34 5.29
C GLN A 295 -17.95 5.42 5.21
N VAL A 296 -17.97 6.36 6.15
CA VAL A 296 -16.99 7.45 6.28
C VAL A 296 -16.18 7.26 7.55
N ALA A 297 -14.87 7.42 7.48
CA ALA A 297 -14.01 7.38 8.65
C ALA A 297 -12.97 8.50 8.61
N PHE A 298 -12.74 9.15 9.75
CA PHE A 298 -11.69 10.15 9.90
C PHE A 298 -10.52 9.61 10.72
N VAL A 299 -9.32 9.86 10.25
CA VAL A 299 -8.11 9.75 11.06
C VAL A 299 -7.80 11.14 11.62
N THR A 300 -7.74 11.26 12.95
CA THR A 300 -7.65 12.55 13.63
C THR A 300 -6.45 12.64 14.56
N GLY A 301 -6.14 13.84 15.02
CA GLY A 301 -5.30 14.08 16.17
C GLY A 301 -6.02 13.75 17.49
N GLN A 302 -5.40 14.14 18.61
CA GLN A 302 -5.92 13.87 19.96
C GLN A 302 -7.26 14.58 20.25
N ASP A 303 -7.58 15.65 19.52
CA ASP A 303 -8.81 16.42 19.65
C ASP A 303 -10.04 15.74 19.01
N GLY A 304 -9.82 14.70 18.21
CA GLY A 304 -10.92 13.99 17.53
C GLY A 304 -11.60 14.84 16.46
N ILE A 305 -12.93 14.67 16.32
CA ILE A 305 -13.78 15.42 15.39
C ILE A 305 -14.96 16.04 16.15
N SER A 306 -15.36 17.28 15.80
CA SER A 306 -16.42 17.99 16.54
C SER A 306 -17.80 17.36 16.34
N GLN A 307 -18.68 17.51 17.35
CA GLN A 307 -20.06 17.00 17.27
C GLN A 307 -20.87 17.68 16.17
N THR A 308 -20.65 18.97 15.89
CA THR A 308 -21.35 19.69 14.83
C THR A 308 -21.04 19.05 13.48
N VAL A 309 -19.74 18.89 13.17
CA VAL A 309 -19.29 18.25 11.91
C VAL A 309 -19.85 16.83 11.78
N THR A 310 -19.81 16.04 12.87
CA THR A 310 -20.31 14.66 12.81
C THR A 310 -21.81 14.57 12.60
N LYS A 311 -22.59 15.51 13.16
CA LYS A 311 -24.04 15.59 12.94
C LYS A 311 -24.37 15.99 11.51
N GLU A 312 -23.67 16.97 10.95
CA GLU A 312 -23.87 17.42 9.57
C GLU A 312 -23.52 16.32 8.56
N ILE A 313 -22.40 15.61 8.77
CA ILE A 313 -22.02 14.49 7.90
C ILE A 313 -23.00 13.31 8.05
N ALA A 314 -23.43 12.99 9.27
CA ALA A 314 -24.39 11.92 9.52
C ALA A 314 -25.81 12.24 8.98
N ALA A 315 -26.10 13.50 8.68
CA ALA A 315 -27.36 13.93 8.07
C ALA A 315 -27.35 13.85 6.52
N LEU A 316 -26.22 13.51 5.91
CA LEU A 316 -26.18 13.23 4.47
C LEU A 316 -26.81 11.86 4.19
N ASP A 317 -27.78 11.82 3.29
CA ASP A 317 -28.56 10.62 2.98
C ASP A 317 -27.71 9.44 2.52
N GLU A 318 -26.56 9.73 1.87
CA GLU A 318 -25.64 8.70 1.38
C GLU A 318 -24.82 8.04 2.50
N VAL A 319 -24.65 8.70 3.66
CA VAL A 319 -23.78 8.22 4.75
C VAL A 319 -24.53 7.23 5.63
N THR A 320 -24.17 5.96 5.54
CA THR A 320 -24.78 4.88 6.34
C THR A 320 -24.06 4.63 7.66
N ALA A 321 -22.77 4.99 7.74
CA ALA A 321 -22.01 4.90 8.98
C ALA A 321 -20.84 5.89 9.02
N LEU A 322 -20.59 6.43 10.23
CA LEU A 322 -19.52 7.38 10.49
C LEU A 322 -18.63 6.92 11.65
N TYR A 323 -17.33 6.97 11.43
CA TYR A 323 -16.31 6.54 12.37
C TYR A 323 -15.20 7.58 12.49
N TYR A 324 -14.42 7.47 13.57
CA TYR A 324 -13.11 8.11 13.64
C TYR A 324 -12.10 7.25 14.40
N THR A 325 -10.83 7.50 14.16
CA THR A 325 -9.70 6.96 14.91
C THR A 325 -8.71 8.06 15.22
N VAL A 326 -8.02 7.94 16.36
CA VAL A 326 -6.94 8.87 16.73
C VAL A 326 -5.61 8.23 16.36
N ASN A 327 -4.85 8.85 15.46
CA ASN A 327 -3.50 8.42 15.12
C ASN A 327 -2.55 9.61 15.09
N THR A 328 -1.69 9.70 16.11
CA THR A 328 -0.67 10.75 16.25
C THR A 328 0.75 10.22 16.02
N SER A 329 0.88 8.95 15.62
CA SER A 329 2.16 8.34 15.30
C SER A 329 2.69 8.85 13.95
N ARG A 330 3.98 8.64 13.69
CA ARG A 330 4.58 8.91 12.38
C ARG A 330 4.23 7.84 11.36
N TYR A 331 3.75 6.67 11.82
CA TYR A 331 3.32 5.57 10.97
C TYR A 331 1.88 5.79 10.52
N GLN A 332 1.57 5.37 9.31
CA GLN A 332 0.25 5.55 8.70
C GLN A 332 -0.65 4.31 8.87
N ASP A 333 -0.44 3.53 9.89
CA ASP A 333 -1.39 2.48 10.22
C ASP A 333 -2.66 3.10 10.80
N PHE A 334 -3.70 3.19 9.98
CA PHE A 334 -4.99 3.77 10.35
C PHE A 334 -5.79 2.84 11.27
N TYR A 335 -5.47 1.55 11.30
CA TYR A 335 -6.29 0.52 11.94
C TYR A 335 -5.78 0.09 13.31
N GLU A 336 -4.51 0.35 13.63
CA GLU A 336 -3.84 -0.09 14.87
C GLU A 336 -4.61 0.32 16.13
N GLN A 337 -5.12 1.56 16.17
CA GLN A 337 -5.86 2.11 17.32
C GLN A 337 -7.36 1.77 17.30
N GLY A 338 -7.82 1.04 16.29
CA GLY A 338 -9.24 0.75 16.05
C GLY A 338 -10.05 2.01 15.69
N PHE A 339 -11.32 1.81 15.33
CA PHE A 339 -12.26 2.88 15.00
C PHE A 339 -13.34 3.00 16.05
N LYS A 340 -13.68 4.24 16.41
CA LYS A 340 -14.83 4.58 17.24
C LYS A 340 -15.99 4.94 16.33
N ARG A 341 -17.10 4.23 16.46
CA ARG A 341 -18.33 4.54 15.73
C ARG A 341 -19.02 5.75 16.35
N ILE A 342 -19.44 6.68 15.51
CA ILE A 342 -20.19 7.88 15.87
C ILE A 342 -21.66 7.71 15.49
N TYR A 343 -21.92 7.14 14.29
CA TYR A 343 -23.24 7.03 13.70
C TYR A 343 -23.35 5.75 12.88
N GLY A 344 -24.57 5.26 12.70
CA GLY A 344 -24.92 4.19 11.79
C GLY A 344 -24.63 2.77 12.32
N GLN A 345 -24.58 1.81 11.41
CA GLN A 345 -24.42 0.40 11.74
C GLN A 345 -22.96 0.01 11.90
N THR A 346 -22.70 -1.12 12.58
CA THR A 346 -21.34 -1.66 12.77
C THR A 346 -20.82 -2.40 11.55
N HIS A 347 -21.70 -2.87 10.69
CA HIS A 347 -21.40 -3.62 9.47
C HIS A 347 -22.11 -2.98 8.29
N ALA A 348 -21.49 -3.05 7.12
CA ALA A 348 -22.16 -2.81 5.85
C ALA A 348 -22.58 -4.13 5.20
N GLN A 349 -23.61 -4.07 4.39
CA GLN A 349 -24.09 -5.22 3.63
C GLN A 349 -23.43 -5.26 2.23
N TYR A 350 -22.72 -6.34 1.94
CA TYR A 350 -22.16 -6.64 0.62
C TYR A 350 -22.72 -7.97 0.14
N LYS A 351 -23.64 -7.96 -0.84
CA LYS A 351 -24.41 -9.16 -1.22
C LYS A 351 -25.06 -9.78 0.04
N ASP A 352 -24.83 -11.06 0.28
CA ASP A 352 -25.30 -11.76 1.46
C ASP A 352 -24.33 -11.64 2.67
N PHE A 353 -23.26 -10.86 2.58
CA PHE A 353 -22.24 -10.79 3.62
C PHE A 353 -22.28 -9.48 4.40
N LYS A 354 -22.05 -9.57 5.71
CA LYS A 354 -21.87 -8.43 6.60
C LYS A 354 -20.39 -8.17 6.81
N ILE A 355 -19.96 -6.93 6.58
CA ILE A 355 -18.55 -6.52 6.62
C ILE A 355 -18.37 -5.34 7.56
N SER A 356 -17.53 -5.48 8.59
CA SER A 356 -17.17 -4.39 9.51
C SER A 356 -16.20 -3.38 8.90
N VAL A 357 -16.13 -2.20 9.52
CA VAL A 357 -15.26 -1.10 9.05
C VAL A 357 -13.77 -1.46 9.05
N ARG A 358 -13.34 -2.40 9.89
CA ARG A 358 -11.95 -2.85 9.99
C ARG A 358 -11.65 -4.12 9.21
N SER A 359 -12.65 -4.74 8.64
CA SER A 359 -12.48 -5.92 7.78
C SER A 359 -11.80 -5.53 6.48
N ASP A 360 -11.12 -6.47 5.87
CA ASP A 360 -10.45 -6.28 4.59
C ASP A 360 -11.44 -5.79 3.53
N MET A 361 -10.91 -4.97 2.63
CA MET A 361 -11.73 -4.11 1.82
C MET A 361 -11.74 -4.56 0.35
N ILE A 362 -12.90 -4.46 -0.27
CA ILE A 362 -13.11 -4.72 -1.69
C ILE A 362 -12.85 -3.41 -2.45
N LEU A 363 -11.73 -3.37 -3.20
CA LEU A 363 -11.36 -2.20 -3.99
C LEU A 363 -12.17 -2.12 -5.29
N ASN A 364 -12.29 -3.25 -5.97
CA ASN A 364 -12.93 -3.42 -7.27
C ASN A 364 -13.82 -4.67 -7.22
N PRO A 365 -15.11 -4.51 -6.87
CA PRO A 365 -16.03 -5.63 -6.71
C PRO A 365 -16.19 -6.50 -7.95
N GLU A 366 -16.20 -5.92 -9.16
CA GLU A 366 -16.33 -6.64 -10.42
C GLU A 366 -15.18 -7.64 -10.63
N MET A 367 -13.95 -7.19 -10.38
CA MET A 367 -12.77 -8.04 -10.54
C MET A 367 -12.57 -9.02 -9.36
N ASP A 368 -13.05 -8.69 -8.16
CA ASP A 368 -13.06 -9.65 -7.03
C ASP A 368 -14.08 -10.77 -7.27
N ASP A 369 -15.21 -10.47 -7.90
CA ASP A 369 -16.17 -11.48 -8.35
C ASP A 369 -15.59 -12.34 -9.48
N GLU A 370 -14.87 -11.73 -10.42
CA GLU A 370 -14.19 -12.45 -11.48
C GLU A 370 -13.10 -13.39 -10.91
N LYS A 371 -12.29 -12.91 -9.97
CA LYS A 371 -11.33 -13.75 -9.24
C LYS A 371 -12.00 -14.98 -8.64
N THR A 372 -13.11 -14.78 -7.94
CA THR A 372 -13.87 -15.87 -7.32
C THR A 372 -14.33 -16.87 -8.38
N ARG A 373 -14.89 -16.40 -9.50
CA ARG A 373 -15.33 -17.28 -10.62
C ARG A 373 -14.17 -18.10 -11.20
N GLN A 374 -13.01 -17.47 -11.40
CA GLN A 374 -11.83 -18.16 -11.94
C GLN A 374 -11.35 -19.24 -10.95
N ILE A 375 -11.22 -18.93 -9.67
CA ILE A 375 -10.79 -19.90 -8.66
C ILE A 375 -11.78 -21.05 -8.51
N VAL A 376 -13.09 -20.78 -8.49
CA VAL A 376 -14.14 -21.82 -8.49
C VAL A 376 -13.99 -22.75 -9.70
N SER A 377 -13.66 -22.21 -10.89
CA SER A 377 -13.51 -23.02 -12.11
C SER A 377 -12.27 -23.92 -12.10
N LEU A 378 -11.26 -23.62 -11.28
CA LEU A 378 -10.03 -24.40 -11.16
C LEU A 378 -10.15 -25.52 -10.13
N LEU A 379 -11.04 -25.37 -9.13
CA LEU A 379 -11.23 -26.32 -8.05
C LEU A 379 -12.18 -27.47 -8.45
N GLU A 380 -11.86 -28.68 -8.02
CA GLU A 380 -12.79 -29.79 -8.09
C GLU A 380 -13.77 -29.75 -6.89
N LYS A 381 -15.06 -30.05 -7.12
CA LYS A 381 -16.10 -29.93 -6.09
C LYS A 381 -15.87 -30.74 -4.79
N LYS A 382 -15.07 -31.82 -4.87
CA LYS A 382 -14.79 -32.73 -3.75
C LYS A 382 -13.47 -32.44 -3.03
N GLU A 383 -12.71 -31.44 -3.47
CA GLU A 383 -11.45 -31.08 -2.82
C GLU A 383 -11.68 -30.46 -1.44
N ASP A 384 -10.96 -30.96 -0.41
CA ASP A 384 -10.81 -30.30 0.87
C ASP A 384 -9.75 -29.20 0.71
N VAL A 385 -10.14 -27.96 0.93
CA VAL A 385 -9.33 -26.76 0.61
C VAL A 385 -8.75 -26.13 1.86
N LEU A 386 -7.45 -25.82 1.85
CA LEU A 386 -6.83 -24.87 2.77
C LEU A 386 -6.66 -23.55 2.03
N SER A 387 -7.16 -22.43 2.57
CA SER A 387 -7.00 -21.08 2.01
C SER A 387 -6.19 -20.19 2.93
N MET A 388 -5.15 -19.55 2.39
CA MET A 388 -4.25 -18.64 3.10
C MET A 388 -4.46 -17.21 2.64
N GLY A 389 -4.58 -16.27 3.61
CA GLY A 389 -4.80 -14.85 3.32
C GLY A 389 -6.22 -14.61 2.79
N CYS A 390 -7.22 -15.20 3.46
CA CYS A 390 -8.62 -15.17 3.01
C CYS A 390 -9.31 -13.80 3.23
N GLY A 391 -8.68 -12.89 3.98
CA GLY A 391 -9.31 -11.62 4.34
C GLY A 391 -10.67 -11.82 5.01
N SER A 392 -11.71 -11.16 4.49
CA SER A 392 -13.08 -11.28 4.99
C SER A 392 -13.80 -12.58 4.59
N GLY A 393 -13.10 -13.50 3.92
CA GLY A 393 -13.60 -14.83 3.56
C GLY A 393 -14.71 -14.84 2.51
N ILE A 394 -14.94 -13.72 1.81
CA ILE A 394 -16.04 -13.59 0.83
C ILE A 394 -15.92 -14.62 -0.29
N MET A 395 -14.71 -14.89 -0.77
CA MET A 395 -14.47 -15.93 -1.78
C MET A 395 -14.76 -17.32 -1.18
N GLU A 396 -14.18 -17.62 -0.05
CA GLU A 396 -14.28 -18.92 0.63
C GLU A 396 -15.73 -19.27 1.01
N LEU A 397 -16.54 -18.28 1.39
CA LEU A 397 -17.95 -18.46 1.68
C LEU A 397 -18.78 -18.84 0.45
N GLN A 398 -18.30 -18.55 -0.75
CA GLN A 398 -18.97 -18.87 -2.03
C GLN A 398 -18.51 -20.22 -2.63
N LEU A 399 -17.43 -20.83 -2.11
CA LEU A 399 -16.99 -22.15 -2.57
C LEU A 399 -17.95 -23.25 -2.08
N GLU A 400 -18.23 -24.25 -2.92
CA GLU A 400 -18.98 -25.45 -2.49
C GLU A 400 -18.13 -26.39 -1.60
N ASN A 401 -16.83 -26.28 -1.69
CA ASN A 401 -15.83 -27.12 -1.02
C ASN A 401 -15.88 -27.01 0.51
N LYS A 402 -15.36 -28.03 1.19
CA LYS A 402 -14.97 -27.88 2.59
C LYS A 402 -13.70 -27.05 2.66
N VAL A 403 -13.74 -25.95 3.45
CA VAL A 403 -12.65 -24.96 3.49
C VAL A 403 -12.21 -24.70 4.92
N VAL A 404 -10.89 -24.74 5.14
CA VAL A 404 -10.24 -24.09 6.27
C VAL A 404 -9.53 -22.84 5.74
N ALA A 405 -9.89 -21.68 6.25
CA ALA A 405 -9.37 -20.39 5.77
C ALA A 405 -8.67 -19.62 6.88
N ILE A 406 -7.52 -19.03 6.58
CA ILE A 406 -6.61 -18.41 7.56
C ILE A 406 -6.33 -16.98 7.16
N ASP A 407 -6.37 -16.06 8.14
CA ASP A 407 -5.94 -14.68 7.99
C ASP A 407 -5.46 -14.09 9.31
N ASP A 408 -4.54 -13.09 9.27
CA ASP A 408 -4.06 -12.37 10.46
C ASP A 408 -4.99 -11.24 10.90
N ASN A 409 -5.92 -10.80 10.06
CA ASN A 409 -6.92 -9.81 10.42
C ASN A 409 -8.06 -10.45 11.22
N LYS A 410 -7.96 -10.41 12.55
CA LYS A 410 -8.96 -10.98 13.46
C LYS A 410 -10.38 -10.45 13.25
N VAL A 411 -10.52 -9.23 12.73
CA VAL A 411 -11.84 -8.64 12.46
C VAL A 411 -12.44 -9.25 11.21
N SER A 412 -11.64 -9.43 10.16
CA SER A 412 -12.05 -10.13 8.94
C SER A 412 -12.46 -11.58 9.22
N ILE A 413 -11.67 -12.29 10.02
CA ILE A 413 -11.99 -13.67 10.42
C ILE A 413 -13.27 -13.74 11.28
N HIS A 414 -13.47 -12.77 12.17
CA HIS A 414 -14.72 -12.69 12.94
C HIS A 414 -15.93 -12.51 12.00
N ASP A 415 -15.85 -11.55 11.06
CA ASP A 415 -16.91 -11.31 10.09
C ASP A 415 -17.19 -12.55 9.22
N ALA A 416 -16.14 -13.21 8.73
CA ALA A 416 -16.25 -14.44 7.96
C ALA A 416 -16.94 -15.58 8.75
N THR A 417 -16.56 -15.75 10.03
CA THR A 417 -17.16 -16.75 10.91
C THR A 417 -18.65 -16.47 11.16
N GLU A 418 -19.01 -15.22 11.45
CA GLU A 418 -20.41 -14.84 11.68
C GLU A 418 -21.25 -14.95 10.41
N ASN A 419 -20.67 -14.63 9.23
CA ASN A 419 -21.33 -14.85 7.95
C ASN A 419 -21.55 -16.35 7.67
N ALA A 420 -20.55 -17.20 7.91
CA ALA A 420 -20.72 -18.64 7.76
C ALA A 420 -21.84 -19.21 8.63
N LYS A 421 -21.90 -18.82 9.91
CA LYS A 421 -22.97 -19.22 10.83
C LYS A 421 -24.34 -18.76 10.35
N ARG A 422 -24.48 -17.49 9.94
CA ARG A 422 -25.73 -16.90 9.49
C ARG A 422 -26.26 -17.53 8.20
N LEU A 423 -25.33 -17.99 7.34
CA LEU A 423 -25.64 -18.65 6.07
C LEU A 423 -25.69 -20.19 6.21
N GLU A 424 -25.56 -20.71 7.43
CA GLU A 424 -25.62 -22.15 7.76
C GLU A 424 -24.56 -22.99 6.97
N LEU A 425 -23.36 -22.39 6.75
CA LEU A 425 -22.28 -23.02 6.02
C LEU A 425 -21.36 -23.83 6.98
N GLU A 426 -21.78 -25.04 7.36
CA GLU A 426 -21.07 -25.89 8.29
C GLU A 426 -19.70 -26.41 7.77
N ASN A 427 -19.51 -26.37 6.45
CA ASN A 427 -18.28 -26.79 5.78
C ASN A 427 -17.18 -25.70 5.73
N LYS A 428 -17.33 -24.60 6.47
CA LYS A 428 -16.39 -23.48 6.52
C LYS A 428 -15.82 -23.29 7.91
N LEU A 429 -14.48 -23.25 8.01
CA LEU A 429 -13.77 -22.95 9.26
C LEU A 429 -12.82 -21.79 9.01
N PHE A 430 -12.92 -20.71 9.80
CA PHE A 430 -12.06 -19.55 9.73
C PHE A 430 -11.14 -19.47 10.94
N VAL A 431 -9.83 -19.28 10.71
CA VAL A 431 -8.77 -19.31 11.72
C VAL A 431 -8.00 -18.00 11.71
N ALA A 432 -7.99 -17.30 12.86
CA ALA A 432 -7.19 -16.09 13.01
C ALA A 432 -5.76 -16.41 13.46
N GLY A 433 -4.76 -15.89 12.73
CA GLY A 433 -3.36 -16.04 13.12
C GLY A 433 -2.39 -15.72 12.00
N HIS A 434 -1.11 -15.73 12.31
CA HIS A 434 -0.09 -15.46 11.30
C HIS A 434 -0.18 -16.49 10.16
N VAL A 435 -0.43 -16.01 8.95
CA VAL A 435 -0.86 -16.85 7.82
C VAL A 435 0.12 -17.99 7.54
N ASN A 436 1.41 -17.68 7.38
CA ASN A 436 2.42 -18.70 7.07
C ASN A 436 2.56 -19.77 8.18
N ASP A 437 2.52 -19.35 9.46
CA ASP A 437 2.69 -20.26 10.60
C ASP A 437 1.48 -21.18 10.75
N GLN A 438 0.27 -20.63 10.65
CA GLN A 438 -0.97 -21.39 10.75
C GLN A 438 -1.11 -22.38 9.58
N ALA A 439 -0.80 -21.94 8.35
CA ALA A 439 -0.84 -22.81 7.18
C ALA A 439 0.17 -23.97 7.29
N ALA A 440 1.41 -23.69 7.71
CA ALA A 440 2.41 -24.73 7.96
C ALA A 440 1.95 -25.70 9.04
N HIS A 441 1.31 -25.22 10.11
CA HIS A 441 0.73 -26.07 11.16
C HIS A 441 -0.38 -26.96 10.62
N HIS A 442 -1.31 -26.41 9.85
CA HIS A 442 -2.41 -27.17 9.24
C HIS A 442 -1.91 -28.23 8.28
N LEU A 443 -0.95 -27.91 7.39
CA LEU A 443 -0.36 -28.86 6.44
C LEU A 443 0.41 -30.01 7.12
N LYS A 444 0.98 -29.78 8.31
CA LYS A 444 1.64 -30.84 9.09
C LYS A 444 0.66 -31.80 9.75
N ASN A 445 -0.50 -31.33 10.17
CA ASN A 445 -1.43 -32.06 11.02
C ASN A 445 -2.67 -32.59 10.31
N HIS A 446 -2.98 -32.05 9.13
CA HIS A 446 -4.19 -32.36 8.35
C HIS A 446 -3.85 -32.63 6.88
N ARG A 447 -4.74 -33.31 6.18
CA ARG A 447 -4.65 -33.54 4.75
C ARG A 447 -5.64 -32.62 4.04
N TYR A 448 -5.17 -32.01 2.98
CA TYR A 448 -5.94 -31.18 2.06
C TYR A 448 -5.65 -31.61 0.63
N ASP A 449 -6.64 -31.48 -0.24
CA ASP A 449 -6.49 -31.80 -1.66
C ASP A 449 -5.95 -30.60 -2.42
N ALA A 450 -6.42 -29.40 -2.06
CA ALA A 450 -6.01 -28.14 -2.67
C ALA A 450 -5.55 -27.12 -1.62
N LEU A 451 -4.61 -26.24 -2.03
CA LEU A 451 -4.15 -25.10 -1.25
C LEU A 451 -4.27 -23.83 -2.09
N ILE A 452 -5.05 -22.87 -1.63
CA ILE A 452 -5.11 -21.51 -2.18
C ILE A 452 -4.17 -20.62 -1.37
N ILE A 453 -3.28 -19.91 -2.06
CA ILE A 453 -2.31 -19.01 -1.46
C ILE A 453 -2.55 -17.59 -1.99
N ASN A 454 -3.18 -16.72 -1.20
CA ASN A 454 -3.14 -15.29 -1.49
C ASN A 454 -1.81 -14.77 -0.97
N GLU A 455 -0.87 -14.55 -1.89
CA GLU A 455 0.52 -14.23 -1.58
C GLU A 455 0.64 -12.87 -0.88
N THR A 456 1.40 -12.84 0.20
CA THR A 456 1.78 -11.58 0.85
C THR A 456 2.95 -10.94 0.09
N VAL A 457 3.19 -9.65 0.31
CA VAL A 457 4.32 -8.92 -0.30
C VAL A 457 5.68 -9.56 -0.01
N ASP A 458 5.80 -10.24 1.13
CA ASP A 458 7.04 -10.90 1.57
C ASP A 458 7.22 -12.32 0.99
N GLY A 459 6.18 -12.86 0.31
CA GLY A 459 6.18 -14.21 -0.25
C GLY A 459 6.04 -15.33 0.79
N MET A 460 6.34 -16.57 0.39
CA MET A 460 6.30 -17.74 1.26
C MET A 460 7.53 -17.84 2.15
N THR A 461 7.34 -18.28 3.40
CA THR A 461 8.46 -18.61 4.30
C THR A 461 9.06 -19.99 3.95
N GLU A 462 10.33 -20.22 4.35
CA GLU A 462 10.98 -21.53 4.17
C GLU A 462 10.22 -22.66 4.89
N ASP A 463 9.64 -22.40 6.07
CA ASP A 463 8.86 -23.39 6.83
C ASP A 463 7.55 -23.75 6.14
N LEU A 464 6.88 -22.79 5.51
CA LEU A 464 5.69 -23.04 4.70
C LEU A 464 6.05 -23.86 3.47
N LEU A 465 7.10 -23.48 2.73
CA LEU A 465 7.56 -24.20 1.54
C LEU A 465 7.89 -25.66 1.89
N LYS A 466 8.64 -25.92 2.98
CA LYS A 466 8.90 -27.28 3.49
C LYS A 466 7.60 -28.02 3.82
N SER A 467 6.64 -27.35 4.43
CA SER A 467 5.36 -27.96 4.81
C SER A 467 4.54 -28.33 3.58
N ILE A 468 4.52 -27.51 2.53
CA ILE A 468 3.91 -27.79 1.23
C ILE A 468 4.58 -29.03 0.60
N THR A 469 5.92 -29.04 0.58
CA THR A 469 6.70 -30.17 0.03
C THR A 469 6.35 -31.48 0.73
N LEU A 470 6.33 -31.49 2.06
CA LEU A 470 6.11 -32.68 2.89
C LEU A 470 4.65 -33.13 2.94
N SER A 471 3.70 -32.22 2.80
CA SER A 471 2.27 -32.53 2.83
C SER A 471 1.82 -33.42 1.67
N GLY A 472 2.54 -33.36 0.55
CA GLY A 472 2.18 -34.08 -0.66
C GLY A 472 0.93 -33.52 -1.37
N ILE A 473 0.54 -32.26 -1.06
CA ILE A 473 -0.63 -31.61 -1.64
C ILE A 473 -0.53 -31.58 -3.17
N LYS A 474 -1.61 -31.91 -3.85
CA LYS A 474 -1.57 -32.15 -5.30
C LYS A 474 -1.90 -30.91 -6.13
N HIS A 475 -2.68 -30.02 -5.58
CA HIS A 475 -3.23 -28.87 -6.28
C HIS A 475 -2.90 -27.58 -5.52
N LEU A 476 -2.18 -26.65 -6.17
CA LEU A 476 -1.92 -25.31 -5.63
C LEU A 476 -2.54 -24.25 -6.54
N ILE A 477 -3.21 -23.28 -5.96
CA ILE A 477 -3.66 -22.06 -6.63
C ILE A 477 -2.98 -20.88 -5.96
N ILE A 478 -2.10 -20.18 -6.65
CA ILE A 478 -1.39 -19.01 -6.13
C ILE A 478 -2.03 -17.76 -6.71
N VAL A 479 -2.43 -16.83 -5.84
CA VAL A 479 -2.95 -15.51 -6.20
C VAL A 479 -1.95 -14.47 -5.74
N SER A 480 -1.46 -13.62 -6.63
CA SER A 480 -0.44 -12.61 -6.30
C SER A 480 -0.69 -11.31 -7.08
N ASP A 481 -0.50 -10.17 -6.43
CA ASP A 481 -0.50 -8.84 -7.05
C ASP A 481 0.92 -8.34 -7.38
N ASN A 482 1.94 -9.16 -7.12
CA ASN A 482 3.35 -8.84 -7.35
C ASN A 482 4.02 -9.86 -8.27
N MET A 483 4.16 -9.52 -9.55
CA MET A 483 4.77 -10.39 -10.56
C MET A 483 6.15 -10.91 -10.17
N SER A 484 6.97 -10.07 -9.51
CA SER A 484 8.35 -10.46 -9.16
C SER A 484 8.41 -11.41 -7.97
N THR A 485 7.50 -11.25 -7.00
CA THR A 485 7.36 -12.17 -5.86
C THR A 485 6.82 -13.50 -6.37
N LEU A 486 5.75 -13.47 -7.15
CA LEU A 486 5.15 -14.65 -7.78
C LEU A 486 6.20 -15.46 -8.58
N ALA A 487 6.96 -14.80 -9.46
CA ALA A 487 7.96 -15.50 -10.27
C ALA A 487 9.03 -16.20 -9.40
N LYS A 488 9.45 -15.60 -8.30
CA LYS A 488 10.39 -16.23 -7.35
C LYS A 488 9.76 -17.41 -6.60
N THR A 489 8.48 -17.29 -6.24
CA THR A 489 7.71 -18.38 -5.63
C THR A 489 7.58 -19.55 -6.62
N LEU A 490 7.26 -19.28 -7.88
CA LEU A 490 7.20 -20.30 -8.92
C LEU A 490 8.55 -20.99 -9.13
N HIS A 491 9.65 -20.23 -9.14
CA HIS A 491 10.99 -20.81 -9.22
C HIS A 491 11.31 -21.78 -8.08
N GLN A 492 10.81 -21.52 -6.88
CA GLN A 492 10.97 -22.43 -5.73
C GLN A 492 10.12 -23.70 -5.85
N LEU A 493 9.04 -23.67 -6.64
CA LEU A 493 8.08 -24.77 -6.77
C LEU A 493 8.24 -25.56 -8.08
N GLU A 494 8.92 -25.04 -9.09
CA GLU A 494 8.97 -25.59 -10.46
C GLU A 494 9.58 -26.99 -10.57
N GLU A 495 10.39 -27.42 -9.58
CA GLU A 495 10.86 -28.81 -9.54
C GLU A 495 9.75 -29.81 -9.13
N MET A 496 8.76 -29.36 -8.35
CA MET A 496 7.73 -30.20 -7.75
C MET A 496 6.36 -30.10 -8.42
N TYR A 497 6.10 -28.97 -9.08
CA TYR A 497 4.80 -28.67 -9.67
C TYR A 497 4.94 -28.22 -11.12
N ASP A 498 4.00 -28.65 -11.95
CA ASP A 498 3.80 -28.11 -13.29
C ASP A 498 2.80 -26.97 -13.26
N VAL A 499 3.07 -25.92 -14.03
CA VAL A 499 2.13 -24.81 -14.24
C VAL A 499 1.09 -25.26 -15.26
N ASN A 500 -0.16 -25.42 -14.83
CA ASN A 500 -1.26 -25.81 -15.70
C ASN A 500 -1.79 -24.62 -16.50
N THR A 501 -2.12 -23.51 -15.84
CA THR A 501 -2.55 -22.27 -16.49
C THR A 501 -2.24 -21.04 -15.66
N ILE A 502 -2.08 -19.89 -16.33
CA ILE A 502 -1.91 -18.58 -15.70
C ILE A 502 -3.01 -17.65 -16.20
N ILE A 503 -3.82 -17.14 -15.26
CA ILE A 503 -4.92 -16.21 -15.51
C ILE A 503 -4.54 -14.88 -14.85
N SER A 504 -4.70 -13.78 -15.56
CA SER A 504 -4.41 -12.45 -15.05
C SER A 504 -5.64 -11.57 -15.11
N LEU A 505 -5.91 -10.84 -14.03
CA LEU A 505 -7.05 -9.94 -13.89
C LEU A 505 -6.55 -8.50 -13.78
N ASP A 506 -7.13 -7.59 -14.56
CA ASP A 506 -6.84 -6.17 -14.46
C ASP A 506 -7.70 -5.53 -13.36
N LYS A 507 -7.35 -5.81 -12.11
CA LYS A 507 -8.07 -5.30 -10.93
C LYS A 507 -7.92 -3.78 -10.74
N GLU A 508 -6.82 -3.22 -11.24
CA GLU A 508 -6.54 -1.78 -11.19
C GLU A 508 -6.26 -1.22 -12.59
N PRO A 509 -7.29 -1.03 -13.44
CA PRO A 509 -7.17 -0.36 -14.74
C PRO A 509 -6.37 0.95 -14.66
N HIS A 510 -5.67 1.27 -15.76
CA HIS A 510 -4.82 2.46 -15.90
C HIS A 510 -3.57 2.49 -15.00
N THR A 511 -3.32 1.43 -14.24
CA THR A 511 -2.07 1.20 -13.51
C THR A 511 -1.30 0.02 -14.13
N PRO A 512 -0.01 -0.18 -13.86
CA PRO A 512 0.72 -1.35 -14.38
C PRO A 512 0.46 -2.63 -13.57
N ARG A 513 -0.41 -2.60 -12.56
CA ARG A 513 -0.68 -3.73 -11.66
C ARG A 513 -1.55 -4.77 -12.33
N LEU A 514 -1.34 -6.02 -11.94
CA LEU A 514 -2.18 -7.18 -12.24
C LEU A 514 -2.40 -7.98 -10.97
N GLU A 515 -3.56 -8.62 -10.86
CA GLU A 515 -3.76 -9.75 -9.96
C GLU A 515 -3.63 -11.02 -10.80
N ILE A 516 -2.77 -11.94 -10.40
CA ILE A 516 -2.37 -13.11 -11.19
C ILE A 516 -2.74 -14.36 -10.41
N ILE A 517 -3.45 -15.26 -11.06
CA ILE A 517 -3.85 -16.58 -10.56
C ILE A 517 -3.04 -17.62 -11.31
N VAL A 518 -2.30 -18.46 -10.61
CA VAL A 518 -1.53 -19.56 -11.18
C VAL A 518 -2.06 -20.87 -10.64
N ASP A 519 -2.51 -21.72 -11.54
CA ASP A 519 -2.91 -23.10 -11.23
C ASP A 519 -1.74 -24.04 -11.43
N LEU A 520 -1.40 -24.80 -10.40
CA LEU A 520 -0.25 -25.69 -10.31
C LEU A 520 -0.70 -27.09 -9.92
N LYS A 521 -0.24 -28.10 -10.66
CA LYS A 521 -0.46 -29.50 -10.34
C LYS A 521 0.85 -30.19 -10.01
N ARG A 522 0.84 -31.04 -8.97
CA ARG A 522 2.02 -31.79 -8.55
C ARG A 522 2.44 -32.78 -9.63
N LYS A 523 3.75 -32.85 -9.92
CA LYS A 523 4.37 -33.82 -10.83
C LYS A 523 4.21 -35.25 -10.36
#